data_ecc1ecdaa5d709d8a7d27694d91c6f30
#
_entry.id   ecc1ecdaa5d709d8a7d27694d91c6f30
#
_cell.length_a   1.000
_cell.length_b   1.000
_cell.length_c   1.000
_cell.angle_alpha   90.00
_cell.angle_beta   90.00
_cell.angle_gamma   90.00
#
_symmetry.space_group_name_H-M   'P 1'
#
loop_
_entity.id
_entity.type
_entity.pdbx_description
1 polymer ?
#
loop_
_entity_poly.entity_id
_entity_poly.type
_entity_poly.pdbx_seq_one_letter_code
_entity_poly.pdbx_strand_id
1 'polypeptide(L)'
;MTGGTGALGRAVVGRLVGAGATVHVPVYAAEELGGFPYREHQAVRLHDGLDLSVESDVERLFGATSSLYASVHIAGGFAMGPVASTSLETWNHLIRMNATTCFLSCREAVKAMDGREGRIVNVAARPVLVPTAQMTAYSASKAAVAALTLSLAEELAESSVWVNAIVPSIIDTPANRAAMPDADHDAWPTPEQIAETIMFLASPQNSVTRGALVPVYGRS
;
A
#
# COMPACT_ATOMS: atom_id res chain seq x y z
N MET A 1 5.34 -5.60 -5.20
CA MET A 1 4.67 -4.60 -4.34
C MET A 1 4.17 -3.44 -5.18
N THR A 2 3.00 -2.88 -4.91
CA THR A 2 2.48 -1.72 -5.62
C THR A 2 2.93 -0.41 -4.97
N GLY A 3 3.01 0.69 -5.73
CA GLY A 3 3.47 2.00 -5.23
C GLY A 3 4.94 2.04 -4.80
N GLY A 4 5.78 1.14 -5.31
CA GLY A 4 7.19 1.02 -4.92
C GLY A 4 8.05 2.23 -5.26
N THR A 5 7.65 3.03 -6.23
CA THR A 5 8.35 4.25 -6.68
C THR A 5 8.07 5.48 -5.79
N GLY A 6 6.99 5.47 -5.01
CA GLY A 6 6.61 6.55 -4.10
C GLY A 6 7.50 6.63 -2.84
N ALA A 7 7.33 7.69 -2.03
CA ALA A 7 8.17 7.94 -0.86
C ALA A 7 8.20 6.76 0.14
N LEU A 8 7.05 6.27 0.58
CA LEU A 8 6.97 5.08 1.44
C LEU A 8 7.46 3.83 0.69
N GLY A 9 7.08 3.69 -0.58
CA GLY A 9 7.47 2.54 -1.39
C GLY A 9 8.97 2.36 -1.52
N ARG A 10 9.73 3.43 -1.72
CA ARG A 10 11.20 3.39 -1.80
C ARG A 10 11.84 2.84 -0.51
N ALA A 11 11.35 3.26 0.64
CA ALA A 11 11.82 2.74 1.93
C ALA A 11 11.53 1.24 2.06
N VAL A 12 10.31 0.80 1.69
CA VAL A 12 9.94 -0.62 1.75
C VAL A 12 10.72 -1.46 0.74
N VAL A 13 10.91 -0.97 -0.51
CA VAL A 13 11.75 -1.66 -1.52
C VAL A 13 13.16 -1.86 -0.97
N GLY A 14 13.76 -0.82 -0.37
CA GLY A 14 15.09 -0.92 0.21
C GLY A 14 15.19 -1.98 1.31
N ARG A 15 14.19 -2.06 2.19
CA ARG A 15 14.14 -3.08 3.26
C ARG A 15 13.96 -4.49 2.69
N LEU A 16 13.09 -4.67 1.71
CA LEU A 16 12.86 -5.97 1.05
C LEU A 16 14.12 -6.45 0.34
N VAL A 17 14.77 -5.58 -0.44
CA VAL A 17 16.04 -5.88 -1.12
C VAL A 17 17.14 -6.21 -0.11
N GLY A 18 17.26 -5.43 0.97
CA GLY A 18 18.21 -5.68 2.05
C GLY A 18 17.98 -7.01 2.79
N ALA A 19 16.74 -7.51 2.77
CA ALA A 19 16.38 -8.84 3.28
C ALA A 19 16.58 -9.97 2.24
N GLY A 20 17.11 -9.68 1.05
CA GLY A 20 17.40 -10.65 0.00
C GLY A 20 16.21 -11.00 -0.90
N ALA A 21 15.10 -10.25 -0.83
CA ALA A 21 13.94 -10.51 -1.67
C ALA A 21 14.13 -10.00 -3.09
N THR A 22 13.56 -10.71 -4.07
CA THR A 22 13.29 -10.16 -5.40
C THR A 22 11.98 -9.38 -5.37
N VAL A 23 12.02 -8.10 -5.76
CA VAL A 23 10.89 -7.19 -5.64
C VAL A 23 10.35 -6.82 -7.02
N HIS A 24 9.11 -7.20 -7.31
CA HIS A 24 8.39 -6.78 -8.51
C HIS A 24 7.67 -5.46 -8.22
N VAL A 25 7.96 -4.41 -9.01
CA VAL A 25 7.44 -3.05 -8.85
C VAL A 25 6.73 -2.64 -10.14
N PRO A 26 5.38 -2.51 -10.14
CA PRO A 26 4.68 -1.91 -11.26
C PRO A 26 4.95 -0.40 -11.31
N VAL A 27 5.08 0.10 -12.52
CA VAL A 27 5.31 1.51 -12.85
C VAL A 27 4.20 1.95 -13.79
N TYR A 28 3.44 2.95 -13.41
CA TYR A 28 2.36 3.49 -14.25
C TYR A 28 2.91 4.39 -15.35
N ALA A 29 3.82 5.28 -14.99
CA ALA A 29 4.43 6.23 -15.92
C ALA A 29 5.94 6.34 -15.67
N ALA A 30 6.71 6.55 -16.73
CA ALA A 30 8.18 6.60 -16.67
C ALA A 30 8.71 7.68 -15.71
N GLU A 31 7.96 8.74 -15.52
CA GLU A 31 8.28 9.85 -14.61
C GLU A 31 8.40 9.39 -13.15
N GLU A 32 7.69 8.33 -12.75
CA GLU A 32 7.76 7.76 -11.41
C GLU A 32 9.16 7.22 -11.07
N LEU A 33 9.94 6.88 -12.09
CA LEU A 33 11.30 6.40 -11.94
C LEU A 33 12.31 7.54 -11.66
N GLY A 34 11.86 8.79 -11.75
CA GLY A 34 12.66 9.95 -11.38
C GLY A 34 13.15 9.87 -9.94
N GLY A 35 14.47 9.71 -9.75
CA GLY A 35 15.08 9.54 -8.43
C GLY A 35 14.71 8.24 -7.70
N PHE A 36 14.22 7.20 -8.39
CA PHE A 36 14.02 5.88 -7.80
C PHE A 36 15.38 5.17 -7.65
N PRO A 37 15.88 4.96 -6.41
CA PRO A 37 17.27 4.55 -6.20
C PRO A 37 17.55 3.08 -6.57
N TYR A 38 16.49 2.27 -6.77
CA TYR A 38 16.62 0.85 -7.08
C TYR A 38 16.35 0.52 -8.53
N ARG A 39 16.32 1.53 -9.42
CA ARG A 39 16.00 1.35 -10.84
C ARG A 39 16.88 0.29 -11.53
N GLU A 40 18.18 0.30 -11.24
CA GLU A 40 19.17 -0.61 -11.84
C GLU A 40 19.54 -1.79 -10.90
N HIS A 41 18.81 -1.94 -9.76
CA HIS A 41 19.16 -2.96 -8.78
C HIS A 41 18.74 -4.34 -9.25
N GLN A 42 19.69 -5.30 -9.27
CA GLN A 42 19.49 -6.66 -9.80
C GLN A 42 18.34 -7.46 -9.14
N ALA A 43 17.95 -7.14 -7.91
CA ALA A 43 16.83 -7.77 -7.22
C ALA A 43 15.50 -7.06 -7.46
N VAL A 44 15.45 -5.96 -8.23
CA VAL A 44 14.21 -5.24 -8.56
C VAL A 44 13.81 -5.55 -10.00
N ARG A 45 12.54 -5.88 -10.20
CA ARG A 45 11.93 -6.12 -11.50
C ARG A 45 10.88 -5.03 -11.72
N LEU A 46 11.16 -4.09 -12.59
CA LEU A 46 10.22 -3.04 -13.00
C LEU A 46 9.27 -3.59 -14.07
N HIS A 47 8.00 -3.24 -13.95
CA HIS A 47 6.95 -3.59 -14.90
C HIS A 47 6.28 -2.30 -15.37
N ASP A 48 6.69 -1.81 -16.53
CA ASP A 48 6.29 -0.50 -17.05
C ASP A 48 4.89 -0.50 -17.68
N GLY A 49 4.23 0.65 -17.63
CA GLY A 49 2.95 0.92 -18.29
C GLY A 49 1.79 0.11 -17.71
N LEU A 50 1.76 -0.09 -16.39
CA LEU A 50 0.71 -0.84 -15.70
C LEU A 50 -0.23 0.10 -14.93
N ASP A 51 -1.50 0.14 -15.31
CA ASP A 51 -2.58 0.76 -14.52
C ASP A 51 -3.19 -0.30 -13.59
N LEU A 52 -2.90 -0.22 -12.31
CA LEU A 52 -3.40 -1.17 -11.31
C LEU A 52 -4.92 -1.10 -11.08
N SER A 53 -5.62 -0.14 -11.68
CA SER A 53 -7.08 -0.09 -11.72
C SER A 53 -7.68 -0.87 -12.91
N VAL A 54 -6.82 -1.39 -13.80
CA VAL A 54 -7.19 -2.20 -14.96
C VAL A 54 -6.86 -3.67 -14.67
N GLU A 55 -7.87 -4.52 -14.73
CA GLU A 55 -7.78 -5.93 -14.34
C GLU A 55 -6.68 -6.69 -15.11
N SER A 56 -6.63 -6.55 -16.44
CA SER A 56 -5.63 -7.22 -17.28
C SER A 56 -4.18 -6.80 -16.98
N ASP A 57 -3.95 -5.56 -16.50
CA ASP A 57 -2.63 -5.09 -16.12
C ASP A 57 -2.18 -5.73 -14.82
N VAL A 58 -3.11 -5.88 -13.86
CA VAL A 58 -2.81 -6.57 -12.59
C VAL A 58 -2.56 -8.06 -12.83
N GLU A 59 -3.36 -8.71 -13.68
CA GLU A 59 -3.13 -10.11 -14.08
C GLU A 59 -1.76 -10.28 -14.73
N ARG A 60 -1.35 -9.37 -15.60
CA ARG A 60 -0.01 -9.38 -16.25
C ARG A 60 1.11 -9.23 -15.21
N LEU A 61 0.96 -8.34 -14.23
CA LEU A 61 1.93 -8.16 -13.15
C LEU A 61 2.13 -9.45 -12.35
N PHE A 62 1.04 -10.04 -11.87
CA PHE A 62 1.10 -11.23 -11.01
C PHE A 62 1.48 -12.48 -11.80
N GLY A 63 1.11 -12.59 -13.07
CA GLY A 63 1.54 -13.64 -13.98
C GLY A 63 3.06 -13.66 -14.23
N ALA A 64 3.74 -12.55 -14.02
CA ALA A 64 5.20 -12.46 -14.09
C ALA A 64 5.90 -12.93 -12.80
N THR A 65 5.17 -13.29 -11.74
CA THR A 65 5.73 -13.75 -10.47
C THR A 65 5.66 -15.28 -10.38
N SER A 66 6.82 -15.94 -10.29
CA SER A 66 6.88 -17.41 -10.24
C SER A 66 6.70 -18.00 -8.84
N SER A 67 6.94 -17.21 -7.79
CA SER A 67 6.89 -17.67 -6.39
C SER A 67 6.62 -16.48 -5.48
N LEU A 68 5.35 -16.10 -5.39
CA LEU A 68 4.93 -15.00 -4.53
C LEU A 68 4.85 -15.44 -3.07
N TYR A 69 5.61 -14.79 -2.18
CA TYR A 69 5.51 -14.93 -0.75
C TYR A 69 4.80 -13.74 -0.09
N ALA A 70 5.16 -12.51 -0.48
CA ALA A 70 4.54 -11.32 0.10
C ALA A 70 4.01 -10.37 -0.97
N SER A 71 2.83 -9.81 -0.76
CA SER A 71 2.26 -8.75 -1.58
C SER A 71 1.95 -7.53 -0.71
N VAL A 72 2.59 -6.40 -1.03
CA VAL A 72 2.47 -5.14 -0.28
C VAL A 72 1.82 -4.10 -1.17
N HIS A 73 0.69 -3.54 -0.74
CA HIS A 73 -0.17 -2.68 -1.55
C HIS A 73 -0.15 -1.25 -1.03
N ILE A 74 0.84 -0.45 -1.52
CA ILE A 74 1.05 0.95 -1.13
C ILE A 74 0.41 1.93 -2.12
N ALA A 75 0.21 1.52 -3.39
CA ALA A 75 -0.39 2.38 -4.40
C ALA A 75 -1.69 3.00 -3.90
N GLY A 76 -1.84 4.28 -4.09
CA GLY A 76 -2.99 5.04 -3.66
C GLY A 76 -2.77 6.54 -3.80
N GLY A 77 -3.83 7.30 -3.58
CA GLY A 77 -3.80 8.76 -3.67
C GLY A 77 -4.65 9.42 -2.60
N PHE A 78 -4.53 10.73 -2.53
CA PHE A 78 -5.17 11.58 -1.55
C PHE A 78 -5.85 12.77 -2.23
N ALA A 79 -7.03 13.11 -1.76
CA ALA A 79 -7.67 14.39 -1.98
C ALA A 79 -8.54 14.73 -0.77
N MET A 80 -8.66 16.02 -0.48
CA MET A 80 -9.53 16.53 0.59
C MET A 80 -10.33 17.73 0.12
N GLY A 81 -11.49 17.93 0.74
CA GLY A 81 -12.40 19.05 0.48
C GLY A 81 -13.75 18.82 1.15
N PRO A 82 -14.54 19.87 1.33
CA PRO A 82 -15.91 19.77 1.82
C PRO A 82 -16.74 18.83 0.96
N VAL A 83 -17.59 17.99 1.56
CA VAL A 83 -18.41 17.03 0.82
C VAL A 83 -19.30 17.70 -0.23
N ALA A 84 -19.82 18.90 0.06
CA ALA A 84 -20.68 19.64 -0.85
C ALA A 84 -19.98 20.09 -2.14
N SER A 85 -18.66 20.23 -2.14
CA SER A 85 -17.85 20.59 -3.31
C SER A 85 -17.04 19.44 -3.89
N THR A 86 -17.12 18.24 -3.30
CA THR A 86 -16.44 17.05 -3.82
C THR A 86 -17.18 16.52 -5.06
N SER A 87 -16.54 16.58 -6.22
CA SER A 87 -17.15 16.11 -7.47
C SER A 87 -17.25 14.57 -7.50
N LEU A 88 -18.20 14.06 -8.29
CA LEU A 88 -18.30 12.62 -8.55
C LEU A 88 -17.02 12.07 -9.22
N GLU A 89 -16.35 12.90 -10.02
CA GLU A 89 -15.07 12.54 -10.62
C GLU A 89 -14.00 12.32 -9.56
N THR A 90 -13.86 13.25 -8.59
CA THR A 90 -12.92 13.09 -7.44
C THR A 90 -13.25 11.84 -6.62
N TRP A 91 -14.53 11.62 -6.35
CA TRP A 91 -14.99 10.40 -5.65
C TRP A 91 -14.58 9.15 -6.41
N ASN A 92 -14.92 9.04 -7.69
CA ASN A 92 -14.61 7.88 -8.52
C ASN A 92 -13.10 7.67 -8.66
N HIS A 93 -12.33 8.75 -8.78
CA HIS A 93 -10.87 8.70 -8.83
C HIS A 93 -10.29 8.09 -7.55
N LEU A 94 -10.73 8.55 -6.38
CA LEU A 94 -10.25 8.01 -5.09
C LEU A 94 -10.65 6.54 -4.88
N ILE A 95 -11.88 6.16 -5.21
CA ILE A 95 -12.31 4.76 -5.15
C ILE A 95 -11.46 3.90 -6.09
N ARG A 96 -11.27 4.33 -7.32
CA ARG A 96 -10.45 3.59 -8.29
C ARG A 96 -9.01 3.45 -7.83
N MET A 97 -8.38 4.55 -7.40
CA MET A 97 -6.98 4.59 -7.04
C MET A 97 -6.66 3.86 -5.71
N ASN A 98 -7.56 3.87 -4.74
CA ASN A 98 -7.33 3.27 -3.43
C ASN A 98 -8.00 1.89 -3.28
N ALA A 99 -9.31 1.80 -3.55
CA ALA A 99 -10.09 0.59 -3.29
C ALA A 99 -9.94 -0.44 -4.41
N THR A 100 -10.16 -0.03 -5.68
CA THR A 100 -10.10 -0.96 -6.81
C THR A 100 -8.71 -1.53 -7.02
N THR A 101 -7.66 -0.69 -6.96
CA THR A 101 -6.27 -1.16 -7.09
C THR A 101 -5.91 -2.16 -6.00
N CYS A 102 -6.32 -1.89 -4.75
CA CYS A 102 -6.09 -2.79 -3.63
C CYS A 102 -6.85 -4.11 -3.80
N PHE A 103 -8.13 -4.07 -4.19
CA PHE A 103 -8.93 -5.26 -4.44
C PHE A 103 -8.32 -6.16 -5.52
N LEU A 104 -8.01 -5.60 -6.69
CA LEU A 104 -7.42 -6.35 -7.79
C LEU A 104 -6.07 -6.97 -7.39
N SER A 105 -5.23 -6.18 -6.70
CA SER A 105 -3.93 -6.66 -6.22
C SER A 105 -4.07 -7.77 -5.18
N CYS A 106 -5.02 -7.67 -4.23
CA CYS A 106 -5.31 -8.72 -3.26
C CYS A 106 -5.77 -10.01 -3.94
N ARG A 107 -6.73 -9.89 -4.87
CA ARG A 107 -7.28 -11.03 -5.60
C ARG A 107 -6.21 -11.81 -6.36
N GLU A 108 -5.38 -11.10 -7.11
CA GLU A 108 -4.30 -11.75 -7.88
C GLU A 108 -3.17 -12.25 -6.98
N ALA A 109 -2.90 -11.59 -5.85
CA ALA A 109 -1.94 -12.10 -4.86
C ALA A 109 -2.39 -13.46 -4.28
N VAL A 110 -3.67 -13.58 -3.90
CA VAL A 110 -4.22 -14.84 -3.39
C VAL A 110 -4.11 -15.96 -4.44
N LYS A 111 -4.47 -15.69 -5.70
CA LYS A 111 -4.31 -16.65 -6.80
C LYS A 111 -2.84 -17.05 -6.98
N ALA A 112 -1.91 -16.07 -6.98
CA ALA A 112 -0.48 -16.32 -7.18
C ALA A 112 0.18 -17.07 -6.02
N MET A 113 -0.35 -16.94 -4.79
CA MET A 113 0.11 -17.71 -3.62
C MET A 113 -0.33 -19.17 -3.69
N ASP A 114 -1.44 -19.48 -4.36
CA ASP A 114 -1.89 -20.85 -4.70
C ASP A 114 -1.84 -21.84 -3.49
N GLY A 115 -2.45 -21.42 -2.38
CA GLY A 115 -2.49 -22.22 -1.14
C GLY A 115 -1.16 -22.32 -0.36
N ARG A 116 -0.09 -21.73 -0.87
CA ARG A 116 1.20 -21.64 -0.16
C ARG A 116 1.16 -20.60 0.95
N GLU A 117 2.14 -20.66 1.85
CA GLU A 117 2.33 -19.62 2.85
C GLU A 117 2.55 -18.25 2.18
N GLY A 118 1.83 -17.23 2.67
CA GLY A 118 1.92 -15.91 2.12
C GLY A 118 1.54 -14.79 3.10
N ARG A 119 1.90 -13.58 2.72
CA ARG A 119 1.60 -12.35 3.47
C ARG A 119 1.05 -11.28 2.54
N ILE A 120 -0.06 -10.68 2.93
CA ILE A 120 -0.63 -9.52 2.25
C ILE A 120 -0.66 -8.34 3.24
N VAL A 121 -0.06 -7.21 2.85
CA VAL A 121 -0.03 -6.00 3.65
C VAL A 121 -0.62 -4.85 2.85
N ASN A 122 -1.78 -4.35 3.30
CA ASN A 122 -2.46 -3.22 2.71
C ASN A 122 -2.11 -1.91 3.44
N VAL A 123 -2.34 -0.78 2.79
CA VAL A 123 -2.16 0.55 3.38
C VAL A 123 -3.50 1.28 3.41
N ALA A 124 -4.13 1.29 4.59
CA ALA A 124 -5.29 2.11 4.89
C ALA A 124 -4.88 3.56 5.24
N ALA A 125 -5.57 4.24 6.15
CA ALA A 125 -5.19 5.56 6.62
C ALA A 125 -5.89 5.88 7.96
N ARG A 126 -5.29 6.76 8.78
CA ARG A 126 -5.84 7.18 10.08
C ARG A 126 -7.30 7.62 10.04
N PRO A 127 -7.80 8.34 9.01
CA PRO A 127 -9.21 8.74 8.95
C PRO A 127 -10.23 7.59 8.95
N VAL A 128 -9.79 6.35 8.74
CA VAL A 128 -10.65 5.16 8.89
C VAL A 128 -10.97 4.86 10.36
N LEU A 129 -10.03 5.14 11.26
CA LEU A 129 -10.18 4.90 12.70
C LEU A 129 -10.52 6.18 13.48
N VAL A 130 -10.03 7.33 13.01
CA VAL A 130 -10.22 8.64 13.65
C VAL A 130 -10.78 9.60 12.61
N PRO A 131 -12.09 9.87 12.62
CA PRO A 131 -12.72 10.73 11.63
C PRO A 131 -12.05 12.10 11.51
N THR A 132 -11.83 12.55 10.28
CA THR A 132 -11.18 13.81 9.96
C THR A 132 -12.06 14.63 9.02
N ALA A 133 -12.28 15.89 9.35
CA ALA A 133 -13.08 16.81 8.53
C ALA A 133 -12.49 16.96 7.12
N GLN A 134 -13.35 17.20 6.13
CA GLN A 134 -13.00 17.40 4.72
C GLN A 134 -12.36 16.19 4.02
N MET A 135 -12.41 15.01 4.62
CA MET A 135 -11.82 13.78 4.05
C MET A 135 -12.86 12.70 3.71
N THR A 136 -14.15 13.07 3.53
CA THR A 136 -15.24 12.10 3.37
C THR A 136 -14.97 11.10 2.24
N ALA A 137 -14.63 11.56 1.03
CA ALA A 137 -14.39 10.67 -0.10
C ALA A 137 -13.09 9.85 0.07
N TYR A 138 -12.03 10.46 0.59
CA TYR A 138 -10.79 9.77 0.90
C TYR A 138 -10.99 8.70 1.99
N SER A 139 -11.64 9.06 3.11
CA SER A 139 -11.95 8.13 4.19
C SER A 139 -12.78 6.96 3.72
N ALA A 140 -13.81 7.19 2.88
CA ALA A 140 -14.61 6.12 2.30
C ALA A 140 -13.76 5.16 1.45
N SER A 141 -12.88 5.69 0.60
CA SER A 141 -12.00 4.87 -0.23
C SER A 141 -11.00 4.03 0.59
N LYS A 142 -10.47 4.59 1.69
CA LYS A 142 -9.57 3.88 2.61
C LYS A 142 -10.30 2.97 3.59
N ALA A 143 -11.57 3.26 3.93
CA ALA A 143 -12.42 2.35 4.68
C ALA A 143 -12.73 1.08 3.86
N ALA A 144 -12.88 1.19 2.54
CA ALA A 144 -12.99 0.03 1.67
C ALA A 144 -11.73 -0.86 1.74
N VAL A 145 -10.53 -0.28 1.79
CA VAL A 145 -9.26 -1.03 1.98
C VAL A 145 -9.25 -1.74 3.34
N ALA A 146 -9.69 -1.08 4.40
CA ALA A 146 -9.76 -1.69 5.73
C ALA A 146 -10.77 -2.84 5.76
N ALA A 147 -11.98 -2.64 5.23
CA ALA A 147 -13.01 -3.68 5.15
C ALA A 147 -12.55 -4.88 4.33
N LEU A 148 -11.91 -4.63 3.17
CA LEU A 148 -11.30 -5.67 2.34
C LEU A 148 -10.26 -6.46 3.12
N THR A 149 -9.39 -5.80 3.88
CA THR A 149 -8.36 -6.45 4.70
C THR A 149 -8.96 -7.39 5.73
N LEU A 150 -9.97 -6.92 6.47
CA LEU A 150 -10.62 -7.69 7.53
C LEU A 150 -11.39 -8.89 6.95
N SER A 151 -12.18 -8.65 5.88
CA SER A 151 -12.97 -9.70 5.24
C SER A 151 -12.08 -10.77 4.61
N LEU A 152 -11.00 -10.36 3.92
CA LEU A 152 -10.08 -11.30 3.28
C LEU A 152 -9.27 -12.09 4.31
N ALA A 153 -8.92 -11.48 5.45
CA ALA A 153 -8.25 -12.19 6.55
C ALA A 153 -9.16 -13.29 7.14
N GLU A 154 -10.46 -13.05 7.23
CA GLU A 154 -11.43 -14.05 7.69
C GLU A 154 -11.68 -15.13 6.63
N GLU A 155 -11.84 -14.76 5.36
CA GLU A 155 -11.98 -15.70 4.24
C GLU A 155 -10.80 -16.67 4.15
N LEU A 156 -9.60 -16.20 4.44
CA LEU A 156 -8.36 -16.99 4.41
C LEU A 156 -7.96 -17.56 5.78
N ALA A 157 -8.87 -17.58 6.77
CA ALA A 157 -8.58 -17.97 8.15
C ALA A 157 -7.95 -19.36 8.30
N GLU A 158 -8.37 -20.30 7.45
CA GLU A 158 -7.88 -21.68 7.46
C GLU A 158 -6.73 -21.92 6.47
N SER A 159 -6.30 -20.87 5.76
CA SER A 159 -5.15 -20.93 4.86
C SER A 159 -3.85 -20.52 5.55
N SER A 160 -2.73 -20.68 4.84
CA SER A 160 -1.43 -20.16 5.28
C SER A 160 -1.15 -18.74 4.83
N VAL A 161 -2.16 -18.01 4.29
CA VAL A 161 -2.04 -16.63 3.83
C VAL A 161 -2.58 -15.68 4.88
N TRP A 162 -1.77 -14.75 5.34
CA TRP A 162 -2.14 -13.78 6.37
C TRP A 162 -2.25 -12.38 5.80
N VAL A 163 -3.36 -11.72 6.12
CA VAL A 163 -3.71 -10.40 5.59
C VAL A 163 -3.80 -9.40 6.71
N ASN A 164 -3.08 -8.28 6.58
CA ASN A 164 -3.10 -7.17 7.53
C ASN A 164 -3.07 -5.83 6.79
N ALA A 165 -3.38 -4.76 7.48
CA ALA A 165 -3.15 -3.41 6.99
C ALA A 165 -2.42 -2.55 8.01
N ILE A 166 -1.57 -1.65 7.54
CA ILE A 166 -1.12 -0.52 8.33
C ILE A 166 -2.08 0.66 8.16
N VAL A 167 -2.16 1.50 9.20
CA VAL A 167 -3.00 2.68 9.25
C VAL A 167 -2.11 3.88 9.56
N PRO A 168 -1.46 4.50 8.55
CA PRO A 168 -0.58 5.65 8.79
C PRO A 168 -1.37 6.92 9.11
N SER A 169 -0.75 7.78 9.92
CA SER A 169 -1.07 9.20 10.01
C SER A 169 -0.44 9.96 8.84
N ILE A 170 -0.07 11.23 9.03
CA ILE A 170 0.66 11.99 8.04
C ILE A 170 2.09 11.46 8.00
N ILE A 171 2.52 10.99 6.84
CA ILE A 171 3.88 10.45 6.65
C ILE A 171 4.84 11.61 6.41
N ASP A 172 5.99 11.60 7.06
CA ASP A 172 7.03 12.60 6.86
C ASP A 172 7.67 12.44 5.47
N THR A 173 7.17 13.22 4.53
CA THR A 173 7.65 13.26 3.15
C THR A 173 7.88 14.69 2.71
N PRO A 174 8.78 14.94 1.72
CA PRO A 174 8.97 16.28 1.18
C PRO A 174 7.67 16.94 0.70
N ALA A 175 6.77 16.16 0.09
CA ALA A 175 5.48 16.66 -0.39
C ALA A 175 4.56 17.09 0.76
N ASN A 176 4.47 16.31 1.84
CA ASN A 176 3.66 16.66 3.01
C ASN A 176 4.26 17.84 3.79
N ARG A 177 5.59 17.91 3.94
CA ARG A 177 6.27 19.07 4.52
C ARG A 177 5.99 20.35 3.73
N ALA A 178 6.04 20.29 2.40
CA ALA A 178 5.72 21.43 1.54
C ALA A 178 4.23 21.84 1.62
N ALA A 179 3.32 20.88 1.76
CA ALA A 179 1.87 21.15 1.88
C ALA A 179 1.48 21.69 3.27
N MET A 180 2.26 21.43 4.30
CA MET A 180 2.00 21.81 5.69
C MET A 180 3.28 22.36 6.36
N PRO A 181 3.78 23.52 5.93
CA PRO A 181 5.09 24.02 6.38
C PRO A 181 5.14 24.37 7.87
N ASP A 182 4.00 24.72 8.47
CA ASP A 182 3.90 25.14 9.86
C ASP A 182 3.59 23.97 10.84
N ALA A 183 3.49 22.72 10.33
CA ALA A 183 3.19 21.57 11.17
C ALA A 183 4.43 21.08 11.93
N ASP A 184 4.21 20.40 13.05
CA ASP A 184 5.27 19.69 13.79
C ASP A 184 5.67 18.41 13.02
N HIS A 185 6.60 18.55 12.10
CA HIS A 185 7.05 17.44 11.25
C HIS A 185 7.78 16.35 12.05
N ASP A 186 8.37 16.68 13.21
CA ASP A 186 9.07 15.72 14.07
C ASP A 186 8.09 14.75 14.77
N ALA A 187 6.80 15.09 14.79
CA ALA A 187 5.76 14.20 15.28
C ALA A 187 5.35 13.13 14.23
N TRP A 188 5.66 13.35 12.95
CA TRP A 188 5.24 12.44 11.88
C TRP A 188 6.13 11.21 11.78
N PRO A 189 5.57 10.03 11.51
CA PRO A 189 6.38 8.85 11.24
C PRO A 189 7.10 8.99 9.89
N THR A 190 8.37 8.61 9.85
CA THR A 190 9.13 8.59 8.60
C THR A 190 8.77 7.35 7.76
N PRO A 191 8.99 7.38 6.43
CA PRO A 191 8.82 6.20 5.58
C PRO A 191 9.59 4.98 6.09
N GLU A 192 10.81 5.19 6.61
CA GLU A 192 11.67 4.13 7.13
C GLU A 192 11.08 3.47 8.39
N GLN A 193 10.52 4.27 9.32
CA GLN A 193 9.85 3.77 10.51
C GLN A 193 8.60 2.95 10.16
N ILE A 194 7.81 3.42 9.21
CA ILE A 194 6.63 2.69 8.73
C ILE A 194 7.05 1.39 8.01
N ALA A 195 8.13 1.43 7.23
CA ALA A 195 8.65 0.27 6.53
C ALA A 195 9.02 -0.88 7.49
N GLU A 196 9.49 -0.61 8.72
CA GLU A 196 9.75 -1.65 9.72
C GLU A 196 8.48 -2.45 10.06
N THR A 197 7.35 -1.75 10.27
CA THR A 197 6.08 -2.43 10.55
C THR A 197 5.61 -3.24 9.35
N ILE A 198 5.73 -2.70 8.13
CA ILE A 198 5.40 -3.44 6.90
C ILE A 198 6.29 -4.68 6.79
N MET A 199 7.59 -4.56 7.04
CA MET A 199 8.52 -5.68 6.99
C MET A 199 8.16 -6.78 7.98
N PHE A 200 7.82 -6.43 9.24
CA PHE A 200 7.33 -7.40 10.21
C PHE A 200 6.08 -8.13 9.69
N LEU A 201 5.06 -7.38 9.26
CA LEU A 201 3.81 -7.97 8.79
C LEU A 201 3.97 -8.83 7.52
N ALA A 202 4.94 -8.49 6.66
CA ALA A 202 5.24 -9.17 5.40
C ALA A 202 6.23 -10.33 5.55
N SER A 203 6.73 -10.61 6.74
CA SER A 203 7.80 -11.57 6.99
C SER A 203 7.31 -12.85 7.72
N PRO A 204 8.11 -13.93 7.74
CA PRO A 204 7.82 -15.12 8.54
C PRO A 204 7.78 -14.87 10.05
N GLN A 205 8.42 -13.77 10.55
CA GLN A 205 8.35 -13.41 11.97
C GLN A 205 6.92 -13.09 12.42
N ASN A 206 6.06 -12.63 11.51
CA ASN A 206 4.64 -12.52 11.79
C ASN A 206 3.99 -13.90 11.75
N SER A 207 3.89 -14.53 12.92
CA SER A 207 3.29 -15.85 13.10
C SER A 207 1.96 -15.83 13.87
N VAL A 208 1.47 -14.64 14.28
CA VAL A 208 0.24 -14.53 15.09
C VAL A 208 -0.68 -13.36 14.69
N THR A 209 -0.17 -12.32 14.01
CA THR A 209 -0.97 -11.14 13.66
C THR A 209 -1.69 -11.34 12.33
N ARG A 210 -3.01 -11.46 12.37
CA ARG A 210 -3.89 -11.61 11.21
C ARG A 210 -5.13 -10.72 11.38
N GLY A 211 -5.64 -10.16 10.28
CA GLY A 211 -6.82 -9.31 10.29
C GLY A 211 -6.64 -8.02 11.10
N ALA A 212 -5.41 -7.53 11.23
CA ALA A 212 -5.14 -6.35 12.02
C ALA A 212 -5.11 -5.07 11.16
N LEU A 213 -5.65 -4.00 11.72
CA LEU A 213 -5.46 -2.63 11.27
C LEU A 213 -4.47 -1.98 12.24
N VAL A 214 -3.19 -1.92 11.85
CA VAL A 214 -2.07 -1.53 12.71
C VAL A 214 -1.79 -0.03 12.60
N PRO A 215 -2.11 0.80 13.63
CA PRO A 215 -1.76 2.21 13.63
C PRO A 215 -0.25 2.43 13.59
N VAL A 216 0.20 3.32 12.70
CA VAL A 216 1.60 3.74 12.56
C VAL A 216 1.66 5.27 12.52
N TYR A 217 1.41 5.89 13.68
CA TYR A 217 1.13 7.33 13.79
C TYR A 217 2.36 8.16 14.17
N GLY A 218 3.45 7.53 14.63
CA GLY A 218 4.52 8.27 15.28
C GLY A 218 4.00 8.91 16.56
N ARG A 219 4.14 10.22 16.66
CA ARG A 219 3.60 11.04 17.77
C ARG A 219 2.45 11.94 17.32
N SER A 220 1.94 11.76 16.08
CA SER A 220 0.86 12.60 15.50
C SER A 220 -0.53 11.98 15.59
#